data_0c66b81c6f9e9789a8d8fa1992a8880a
#
_entry.id   0c66b81c6f9e9789a8d8fa1992a8880a
#
_cell.length_a   1.000
_cell.length_b   1.000
_cell.length_c   1.000
_cell.angle_alpha   90.00
_cell.angle_beta   90.00
_cell.angle_gamma   90.00
#
_symmetry.space_group_name_H-M   'P 1'
#
loop_
_entity.id
_entity.type
_entity.pdbx_description
1 polymer ?
#
loop_
_entity_poly.entity_id
_entity_poly.type
_entity_poly.pdbx_seq_one_letter_code
_entity_poly.pdbx_strand_id
1 'polypeptide(L)'
;MRFAREEDSTEIYELYKKNRKIFPNITMGHITNRIKKRECIYTEGVVIIFRIHQKTVQIGDNTKSQKSDCVLNQIVTSFSNGSGSRILNRFFDYIGSLPHASGVIHLSVRSDNDRAKKFFERNEMELVDKTSWGKGKIEGDVYRKMVKGDLDMFFTPP
;
A
#
# COMPACT_ATOMS: atom_id res chain seq x y z
N MET A 1 -10.69 4.27 -10.80
CA MET A 1 -9.28 4.01 -10.46
C MET A 1 -8.52 3.69 -11.73
N ARG A 2 -7.32 4.24 -11.87
CA ARG A 2 -6.53 4.11 -13.10
C ARG A 2 -5.09 3.73 -12.77
N PHE A 3 -4.53 2.77 -13.50
CA PHE A 3 -3.10 2.49 -13.44
C PHE A 3 -2.30 3.65 -14.03
N ALA A 4 -1.13 3.93 -13.44
CA ALA A 4 -0.22 4.94 -13.95
C ALA A 4 0.32 4.53 -15.32
N ARG A 5 0.53 5.53 -16.19
CA ARG A 5 1.15 5.38 -17.51
C ARG A 5 2.55 6.00 -17.48
N GLU A 6 3.38 5.66 -18.45
CA GLU A 6 4.73 6.23 -18.52
C GLU A 6 4.74 7.75 -18.54
N GLU A 7 3.77 8.36 -19.22
CA GLU A 7 3.62 9.81 -19.28
C GLU A 7 3.29 10.46 -17.92
N ASP A 8 2.82 9.69 -16.93
CA ASP A 8 2.55 10.18 -15.58
C ASP A 8 3.80 10.23 -14.71
N SER A 9 4.91 9.63 -15.13
CA SER A 9 6.08 9.44 -14.28
C SER A 9 6.67 10.75 -13.73
N THR A 10 6.69 11.81 -14.52
CA THR A 10 7.20 13.11 -14.09
C THR A 10 6.34 13.72 -12.98
N GLU A 11 5.01 13.70 -13.14
CA GLU A 11 4.09 14.22 -12.12
C GLU A 11 4.19 13.41 -10.82
N ILE A 12 4.29 12.08 -10.95
CA ILE A 12 4.44 11.19 -9.79
C ILE A 12 5.75 11.50 -9.06
N TYR A 13 6.84 11.65 -9.80
CA TYR A 13 8.13 11.98 -9.21
C TYR A 13 8.12 13.32 -8.48
N GLU A 14 7.48 14.33 -9.06
CA GLU A 14 7.33 15.64 -8.41
C GLU A 14 6.52 15.52 -7.10
N LEU A 15 5.51 14.68 -7.07
CA LEU A 15 4.73 14.44 -5.87
C LEU A 15 5.58 13.81 -4.76
N TYR A 16 6.43 12.85 -5.10
CA TYR A 16 7.38 12.26 -4.15
C TYR A 16 8.40 13.27 -3.65
N LYS A 17 8.89 14.15 -4.52
CA LYS A 17 9.83 15.20 -4.11
C LYS A 17 9.23 16.12 -3.06
N LYS A 18 7.95 16.45 -3.15
CA LYS A 18 7.24 17.26 -2.15
C LYS A 18 7.13 16.55 -0.81
N ASN A 19 7.24 15.23 -0.80
CA ASN A 19 7.14 14.38 0.40
C ASN A 19 8.48 13.71 0.72
N ARG A 20 9.60 14.37 0.42
CA ARG A 20 10.94 13.80 0.53
C ARG A 20 11.31 13.37 1.94
N LYS A 21 10.77 13.99 2.98
CA LYS A 21 11.01 13.59 4.36
C LYS A 21 10.50 12.17 4.65
N ILE A 22 9.40 11.79 4.01
CA ILE A 22 8.77 10.48 4.18
C ILE A 22 9.40 9.46 3.22
N PHE A 23 9.73 9.89 2.00
CA PHE A 23 10.25 9.01 0.94
C PHE A 23 11.57 9.55 0.39
N PRO A 24 12.66 9.52 1.18
CA PRO A 24 13.93 10.17 0.79
C PRO A 24 14.66 9.49 -0.36
N ASN A 25 14.38 8.22 -0.63
CA ASN A 25 15.15 7.38 -1.55
C ASN A 25 14.43 7.03 -2.85
N ILE A 26 13.30 7.66 -3.14
CA ILE A 26 12.56 7.38 -4.38
C ILE A 26 13.28 8.02 -5.56
N THR A 27 13.49 7.24 -6.62
CA THR A 27 14.10 7.69 -7.87
C THR A 27 13.10 7.57 -9.02
N MET A 28 13.36 8.29 -10.10
CA MET A 28 12.58 8.18 -11.33
C MET A 28 12.58 6.74 -11.87
N GLY A 29 13.74 6.07 -11.81
CA GLY A 29 13.86 4.68 -12.25
C GLY A 29 12.99 3.72 -11.44
N HIS A 30 12.87 3.93 -10.15
CA HIS A 30 11.98 3.14 -9.29
C HIS A 30 10.52 3.32 -9.72
N ILE A 31 10.10 4.55 -9.95
CA ILE A 31 8.73 4.87 -10.37
C ILE A 31 8.42 4.23 -11.73
N THR A 32 9.29 4.43 -12.72
CA THR A 32 9.06 3.87 -14.06
C THR A 32 9.03 2.36 -14.07
N ASN A 33 9.85 1.71 -13.24
CA ASN A 33 9.83 0.26 -13.09
C ASN A 33 8.48 -0.25 -12.54
N ARG A 34 7.96 0.44 -11.52
CA ARG A 34 6.66 0.08 -10.93
C ARG A 34 5.51 0.30 -11.93
N ILE A 35 5.57 1.34 -12.72
CA ILE A 35 4.59 1.60 -13.78
C ILE A 35 4.60 0.47 -14.81
N LYS A 36 5.77 0.06 -15.27
CA LYS A 36 5.92 -1.03 -16.26
C LYS A 36 5.38 -2.35 -15.74
N LYS A 37 5.55 -2.62 -14.45
CA LYS A 37 5.06 -3.85 -13.82
C LYS A 37 3.59 -3.79 -13.44
N ARG A 38 2.89 -2.68 -13.72
CA ARG A 38 1.50 -2.43 -13.33
C ARG A 38 1.29 -2.53 -11.81
N GLU A 39 2.24 -2.01 -11.07
CA GLU A 39 2.26 -1.96 -9.60
C GLU A 39 2.13 -0.53 -9.10
N CYS A 40 1.64 0.37 -9.95
CA CYS A 40 1.45 1.78 -9.61
C CYS A 40 0.09 2.26 -10.11
N ILE A 41 -0.70 2.80 -9.20
CA ILE A 41 -1.98 3.42 -9.50
C ILE A 41 -1.80 4.93 -9.35
N TYR A 42 -2.33 5.70 -10.29
CA TYR A 42 -2.33 7.16 -10.22
C TYR A 42 -3.70 7.69 -10.64
N THR A 43 -4.47 8.14 -9.68
CA THR A 43 -5.85 8.58 -9.89
C THR A 43 -6.15 9.74 -8.95
N GLU A 44 -6.69 10.84 -9.47
CA GLU A 44 -7.15 11.99 -8.68
C GLU A 44 -6.07 12.52 -7.72
N GLY A 45 -4.81 12.57 -8.17
CA GLY A 45 -3.69 13.06 -7.37
C GLY A 45 -3.22 12.10 -6.28
N VAL A 46 -3.67 10.86 -6.29
CA VAL A 46 -3.26 9.81 -5.36
C VAL A 46 -2.41 8.78 -6.08
N VAL A 47 -1.23 8.49 -5.53
CA VAL A 47 -0.33 7.45 -6.03
C VAL A 47 -0.34 6.29 -5.03
N ILE A 48 -0.57 5.08 -5.52
CA ILE A 48 -0.43 3.85 -4.73
C ILE A 48 0.59 2.96 -5.43
N ILE A 49 1.63 2.56 -4.70
CA ILE A 49 2.60 1.55 -5.15
C ILE A 49 2.40 0.31 -4.31
N PHE A 50 2.23 -0.83 -4.97
CA PHE A 50 1.93 -2.10 -4.35
C PHE A 50 2.57 -3.25 -5.10
N ARG A 51 2.58 -4.43 -4.49
CA ARG A 51 3.01 -5.67 -5.15
C ARG A 51 2.23 -6.85 -4.57
N ILE A 52 1.81 -7.76 -5.46
CA ILE A 52 1.30 -9.07 -5.06
C ILE A 52 2.46 -10.03 -5.22
N HIS A 53 2.98 -10.51 -4.09
CA HIS A 53 4.18 -11.34 -4.09
C HIS A 53 3.87 -12.78 -4.50
N GLN A 54 4.79 -13.40 -5.23
CA GLN A 54 4.70 -14.81 -5.62
C GLN A 54 5.37 -15.74 -4.62
N LYS A 55 5.94 -15.19 -3.56
CA LYS A 55 6.60 -15.93 -2.49
C LYS A 55 6.38 -15.24 -1.15
N THR A 56 6.64 -15.95 -0.06
CA THR A 56 6.55 -15.41 1.29
C THR A 56 7.62 -14.35 1.52
N VAL A 57 7.23 -13.23 2.13
CA VAL A 57 8.10 -12.09 2.43
C VAL A 57 7.92 -11.68 3.88
N GLN A 58 9.01 -11.52 4.61
CA GLN A 58 8.99 -11.01 5.98
C GLN A 58 8.67 -9.51 5.95
N ILE A 59 7.64 -9.08 6.68
CA ILE A 59 7.24 -7.66 6.73
C ILE A 59 7.18 -7.09 8.15
N GLY A 60 7.19 -7.92 9.16
CA GLY A 60 7.23 -7.54 10.56
C GLY A 60 8.08 -8.50 11.35
N ASP A 61 8.28 -8.24 12.63
CA ASP A 61 9.10 -9.09 13.50
C ASP A 61 8.55 -10.52 13.56
N ASN A 62 7.21 -10.65 13.55
CA ASN A 62 6.52 -11.95 13.63
C ASN A 62 5.50 -12.14 12.51
N THR A 63 5.54 -11.31 11.47
CA THR A 63 4.53 -11.32 10.40
C THR A 63 5.17 -11.56 9.05
N LYS A 64 4.63 -12.53 8.33
CA LYS A 64 5.02 -12.83 6.95
C LYS A 64 3.84 -12.59 6.03
N SER A 65 4.09 -11.86 4.93
CA SER A 65 3.17 -11.78 3.81
C SER A 65 3.31 -13.08 3.01
N GLN A 66 2.24 -13.83 2.85
CA GLN A 66 2.26 -15.11 2.18
C GLN A 66 2.20 -14.95 0.66
N LYS A 67 2.47 -16.01 -0.08
CA LYS A 67 2.26 -16.02 -1.53
C LYS A 67 0.84 -15.55 -1.85
N SER A 68 0.72 -14.66 -2.81
CA SER A 68 -0.53 -14.04 -3.27
C SER A 68 -1.10 -12.95 -2.36
N ASP A 69 -0.49 -12.68 -1.21
CA ASP A 69 -0.82 -11.51 -0.40
C ASP A 69 -0.31 -10.25 -1.10
N CYS A 70 -0.99 -9.15 -0.85
CA CYS A 70 -0.59 -7.84 -1.35
C CYS A 70 0.20 -7.08 -0.29
N VAL A 71 1.31 -6.48 -0.68
CA VAL A 71 2.01 -5.48 0.14
C VAL A 71 1.75 -4.13 -0.49
N LEU A 72 1.12 -3.22 0.28
CA LEU A 72 0.97 -1.82 -0.11
C LEU A 72 2.25 -1.11 0.33
N ASN A 73 3.11 -0.80 -0.64
CA ASN A 73 4.42 -0.22 -0.35
C ASN A 73 4.34 1.26 0.02
N GLN A 74 3.51 2.02 -0.71
CA GLN A 74 3.42 3.47 -0.50
C GLN A 74 2.07 4.00 -0.96
N ILE A 75 1.57 5.02 -0.27
CA ILE A 75 0.46 5.85 -0.73
C ILE A 75 0.85 7.31 -0.51
N VAL A 76 0.72 8.12 -1.55
CA VAL A 76 1.02 9.55 -1.52
C VAL A 76 -0.13 10.32 -2.14
N THR A 77 -0.54 11.41 -1.50
CA THR A 77 -1.63 12.24 -2.01
C THR A 77 -1.17 13.69 -2.22
N SER A 78 -1.72 14.33 -3.26
CA SER A 78 -1.50 15.76 -3.53
C SER A 78 -2.38 16.65 -2.67
N PHE A 79 -3.52 16.14 -2.20
CA PHE A 79 -4.57 16.94 -1.55
C PHE A 79 -5.03 16.31 -0.25
N SER A 80 -5.45 17.18 0.69
CA SER A 80 -6.03 16.76 1.97
C SER A 80 -7.56 16.89 1.94
N ASN A 81 -8.20 16.36 0.89
CA ASN A 81 -9.63 16.52 0.62
C ASN A 81 -10.43 15.21 0.64
N GLY A 82 -9.89 14.16 1.24
CA GLY A 82 -10.55 12.86 1.28
C GLY A 82 -10.27 11.96 0.08
N SER A 83 -9.55 12.44 -0.94
CA SER A 83 -9.20 11.64 -2.12
C SER A 83 -8.39 10.41 -1.74
N GLY A 84 -7.48 10.53 -0.78
CA GLY A 84 -6.65 9.41 -0.32
C GLY A 84 -7.49 8.24 0.17
N SER A 85 -8.48 8.50 1.04
CA SER A 85 -9.37 7.48 1.56
C SER A 85 -10.23 6.87 0.47
N ARG A 86 -10.78 7.69 -0.42
CA ARG A 86 -11.62 7.22 -1.53
C ARG A 86 -10.84 6.28 -2.45
N ILE A 87 -9.62 6.66 -2.84
CA ILE A 87 -8.82 5.85 -3.74
C ILE A 87 -8.27 4.61 -3.03
N LEU A 88 -7.90 4.72 -1.76
CA LEU A 88 -7.48 3.55 -0.98
C LEU A 88 -8.59 2.50 -0.90
N ASN A 89 -9.85 2.92 -0.68
CA ASN A 89 -10.97 1.99 -0.61
C ASN A 89 -11.26 1.36 -1.98
N ARG A 90 -11.11 2.09 -3.07
CA ARG A 90 -11.20 1.52 -4.42
C ARG A 90 -10.07 0.51 -4.69
N PHE A 91 -8.90 0.79 -4.17
CA PHE A 91 -7.78 -0.15 -4.22
C PHE A 91 -8.10 -1.44 -3.46
N PHE A 92 -8.70 -1.34 -2.28
CA PHE A 92 -9.15 -2.51 -1.51
C PHE A 92 -10.15 -3.35 -2.33
N ASP A 93 -11.13 -2.71 -2.96
CA ASP A 93 -12.10 -3.39 -3.82
C ASP A 93 -11.41 -4.07 -5.00
N TYR A 94 -10.44 -3.40 -5.62
CA TYR A 94 -9.66 -3.96 -6.72
C TYR A 94 -8.92 -5.23 -6.29
N ILE A 95 -8.17 -5.18 -5.19
CA ILE A 95 -7.45 -6.36 -4.70
C ILE A 95 -8.43 -7.48 -4.33
N GLY A 96 -9.56 -7.14 -3.71
CA GLY A 96 -10.59 -8.12 -3.37
C GLY A 96 -11.22 -8.80 -4.57
N SER A 97 -11.21 -8.14 -5.73
CA SER A 97 -11.79 -8.68 -6.97
C SER A 97 -10.84 -9.59 -7.75
N LEU A 98 -9.55 -9.59 -7.43
CA LEU A 98 -8.55 -10.34 -8.18
C LEU A 98 -8.59 -11.83 -7.81
N PRO A 99 -8.87 -12.74 -8.77
CA PRO A 99 -9.00 -14.17 -8.45
C PRO A 99 -7.68 -14.81 -8.00
N HIS A 100 -6.52 -14.27 -8.42
CA HIS A 100 -5.20 -14.80 -8.06
C HIS A 100 -4.64 -14.20 -6.77
N ALA A 101 -5.30 -13.20 -6.19
CA ALA A 101 -4.86 -12.58 -4.94
C ALA A 101 -5.61 -13.20 -3.76
N SER A 102 -4.93 -13.34 -2.61
CA SER A 102 -5.52 -13.89 -1.39
C SER A 102 -6.57 -12.98 -0.77
N GLY A 103 -6.46 -11.66 -1.01
CA GLY A 103 -7.29 -10.66 -0.35
C GLY A 103 -6.71 -10.15 0.97
N VAL A 104 -5.52 -10.58 1.34
CA VAL A 104 -4.81 -10.04 2.50
C VAL A 104 -3.87 -8.92 2.04
N ILE A 105 -3.98 -7.75 2.67
CA ILE A 105 -3.15 -6.58 2.37
C ILE A 105 -2.37 -6.22 3.62
N HIS A 106 -1.05 -6.10 3.49
CA HIS A 106 -0.16 -5.64 4.54
C HIS A 106 0.52 -4.34 4.14
N LEU A 107 0.84 -3.52 5.11
CA LEU A 107 1.75 -2.39 4.94
C LEU A 107 2.56 -2.17 6.20
N SER A 108 3.66 -1.46 6.07
CA SER A 108 4.43 -0.99 7.21
C SER A 108 4.63 0.51 7.11
N VAL A 109 4.64 1.18 8.25
CA VAL A 109 4.77 2.64 8.36
C VAL A 109 5.65 2.96 9.58
N ARG A 110 6.41 4.05 9.50
CA ARG A 110 7.22 4.49 10.65
C ARG A 110 6.31 4.73 11.86
N SER A 111 6.75 4.24 13.02
CA SER A 111 5.96 4.36 14.26
C SER A 111 5.74 5.82 14.67
N ASP A 112 6.63 6.73 14.24
CA ASP A 112 6.53 8.17 14.51
C ASP A 112 5.67 8.94 13.50
N ASN A 113 5.15 8.26 12.46
CA ASN A 113 4.28 8.89 11.47
C ASN A 113 2.83 8.80 11.91
N ASP A 114 2.45 9.63 12.88
CA ASP A 114 1.10 9.62 13.48
C ASP A 114 0.00 9.91 12.46
N ARG A 115 0.27 10.80 11.51
CA ARG A 115 -0.71 11.17 10.49
C ARG A 115 -1.06 9.96 9.60
N ALA A 116 -0.06 9.23 9.14
CA ALA A 116 -0.28 8.04 8.32
C ALA A 116 -0.96 6.94 9.12
N LYS A 117 -0.55 6.72 10.36
CA LYS A 117 -1.16 5.71 11.24
C LYS A 117 -2.64 5.98 11.43
N LYS A 118 -3.02 7.22 11.75
CA LYS A 118 -4.43 7.62 11.90
C LYS A 118 -5.21 7.43 10.60
N PHE A 119 -4.58 7.72 9.46
CA PHE A 119 -5.18 7.52 8.14
C PHE A 119 -5.52 6.05 7.90
N PHE A 120 -4.59 5.14 8.18
CA PHE A 120 -4.82 3.71 7.98
C PHE A 120 -5.85 3.17 8.98
N GLU A 121 -5.82 3.62 10.22
CA GLU A 121 -6.80 3.23 11.25
C GLU A 121 -8.21 3.69 10.88
N ARG A 122 -8.37 4.92 10.37
CA ARG A 122 -9.67 5.40 9.87
C ARG A 122 -10.20 4.59 8.70
N ASN A 123 -9.32 3.98 7.93
CA ASN A 123 -9.69 3.12 6.80
C ASN A 123 -9.75 1.64 7.20
N GLU A 124 -9.90 1.39 8.49
CA GLU A 124 -10.15 0.06 9.05
C GLU A 124 -9.03 -0.95 8.83
N MET A 125 -7.80 -0.47 8.81
CA MET A 125 -6.64 -1.34 8.85
C MET A 125 -6.27 -1.60 10.31
N GLU A 126 -5.87 -2.84 10.60
CA GLU A 126 -5.56 -3.31 11.94
C GLU A 126 -4.06 -3.33 12.18
N LEU A 127 -3.63 -2.77 13.31
CA LEU A 127 -2.24 -2.89 13.76
C LEU A 127 -1.98 -4.33 14.22
N VAL A 128 -1.07 -5.04 13.58
CA VAL A 128 -0.84 -6.46 13.84
C VAL A 128 0.57 -6.81 14.30
N ASP A 129 1.55 -5.93 14.08
CA ASP A 129 2.94 -6.24 14.42
C ASP A 129 3.80 -4.98 14.47
N LYS A 130 5.05 -5.16 14.88
CA LYS A 130 6.11 -4.17 14.83
C LYS A 130 7.16 -4.62 13.81
N THR A 131 7.96 -3.67 13.35
CA THR A 131 9.08 -3.92 12.47
C THR A 131 10.17 -2.87 12.72
N SER A 132 11.31 -3.03 12.08
CA SER A 132 12.37 -2.03 12.16
C SER A 132 13.21 -2.05 10.88
N TRP A 133 13.83 -0.91 10.59
CA TRP A 133 14.75 -0.73 9.47
C TRP A 133 16.07 -0.13 9.95
N GLY A 134 17.07 -0.11 9.08
CA GLY A 134 18.36 0.49 9.40
C GLY A 134 19.01 -0.16 10.61
N LYS A 135 19.02 -1.49 10.67
CA LYS A 135 19.58 -2.27 11.79
C LYS A 135 18.91 -1.94 13.13
N GLY A 136 17.60 -1.75 13.13
CA GLY A 136 16.80 -1.47 14.31
C GLY A 136 16.74 0.00 14.70
N LYS A 137 17.35 0.91 13.93
CA LYS A 137 17.35 2.34 14.24
C LYS A 137 16.04 3.05 13.95
N ILE A 138 15.23 2.52 13.04
CA ILE A 138 13.94 3.10 12.66
C ILE A 138 12.86 2.08 13.00
N GLU A 139 11.98 2.45 13.94
CA GLU A 139 10.87 1.61 14.33
C GLU A 139 9.69 1.79 13.39
N GLY A 140 8.97 0.70 13.12
CA GLY A 140 7.78 0.71 12.29
C GLY A 140 6.64 -0.10 12.86
N ASP A 141 5.45 0.19 12.37
CA ASP A 141 4.21 -0.50 12.70
C ASP A 141 3.69 -1.21 11.45
N VAL A 142 3.18 -2.43 11.61
CA VAL A 142 2.63 -3.23 10.51
C VAL A 142 1.11 -3.26 10.64
N TYR A 143 0.43 -2.90 9.56
CA TYR A 143 -1.03 -2.92 9.45
C TYR A 143 -1.47 -3.98 8.44
N ARG A 144 -2.67 -4.50 8.67
CA ARG A 144 -3.27 -5.53 7.82
C ARG A 144 -4.75 -5.24 7.57
N LYS A 145 -5.22 -5.59 6.38
CA LYS A 145 -6.65 -5.60 6.05
C LYS A 145 -6.96 -6.83 5.22
N MET A 146 -8.10 -7.45 5.50
CA MET A 146 -8.60 -8.60 4.73
C MET A 146 -9.79 -8.13 3.91
N VAL A 147 -9.69 -8.24 2.58
CA VAL A 147 -10.68 -7.68 1.66
C VAL A 147 -11.53 -8.73 0.96
N LYS A 148 -11.28 -10.03 1.19
CA LYS A 148 -12.07 -11.14 0.63
C LYS A 148 -12.78 -11.98 1.71
N GLY A 149 -12.17 -12.12 2.89
CA GLY A 149 -12.64 -13.05 3.91
C GLY A 149 -14.10 -12.87 4.30
N ASP A 150 -14.53 -11.63 4.48
CA ASP A 150 -15.89 -11.30 4.89
C ASP A 150 -16.92 -11.69 3.82
N LEU A 151 -16.59 -11.54 2.54
CA LEU A 151 -17.48 -11.92 1.44
C LEU A 151 -17.68 -13.44 1.40
N ASP A 152 -16.61 -14.20 1.61
CA ASP A 152 -16.68 -15.66 1.60
C ASP A 152 -17.58 -16.20 2.72
N MET A 153 -17.58 -15.53 3.88
CA MET A 153 -18.45 -15.90 5.00
C MET A 153 -19.92 -15.75 4.66
N PHE A 154 -20.30 -14.76 3.85
CA PHE A 154 -21.69 -14.52 3.48
C PHE A 154 -22.17 -15.38 2.32
N PHE A 155 -21.28 -15.85 1.48
CA PHE A 155 -21.60 -16.59 0.26
C PHE A 155 -21.24 -18.07 0.31
N THR A 156 -20.77 -18.58 1.44
CA THR A 156 -20.51 -20.01 1.61
C THR A 156 -21.85 -20.75 1.58
N PRO A 157 -22.04 -21.76 0.72
CA PRO A 157 -23.29 -22.54 0.69
C PRO A 157 -23.54 -23.21 2.03
N PRO A 158 -24.78 -23.30 2.45
CA PRO A 158 -25.12 -23.99 3.70
C PRO A 158 -24.76 -25.47 3.70
#